data_98ce2bdaeb158ebca186e176c5137774
#
_entry.id   98ce2bdaeb158ebca186e176c5137774
#
_cell.length_a   1.000
_cell.length_b   1.000
_cell.length_c   1.000
_cell.angle_alpha   90.00
_cell.angle_beta   90.00
_cell.angle_gamma   90.00
#
_symmetry.space_group_name_H-M   'P 1'
#
loop_
_entity.id
_entity.type
_entity.pdbx_description
1 polymer ?
#
loop_
_entity_poly.entity_id
_entity_poly.type
_entity_poly.pdbx_seq_one_letter_code
_entity_poly.pdbx_strand_id
1 'polypeptide(L)'
;GGLGLGYTLRQVLDMLSPYTKVVVSELMSAVVEWNRKFLGEINGRLLENERVEIKMGDLVTHISRSNNRFDAILLDIDNGPSAMADSGNRRLYGYEGIQACRHALRERGSLAVWATEPSKEYERLLMSCGFHVRRYRVPAYSGSKGSKSQSRFVWVASKDEAILPPGGGEPRLPLQNESKGSRRRPRERN
;
A
#
# COMPACT_ATOMS: atom_id res chain seq x y z
N GLY A 1 6.60 0.57 2.80
CA GLY A 1 6.52 -0.45 3.86
C GLY A 1 7.30 -1.69 3.50
N GLY A 2 8.24 -2.08 4.40
CA GLY A 2 9.19 -3.16 4.16
C GLY A 2 10.40 -2.73 3.31
N LEU A 3 11.57 -3.27 3.64
CA LEU A 3 12.80 -3.09 2.86
C LEU A 3 13.12 -4.33 2.01
N GLY A 4 12.99 -5.51 2.60
CA GLY A 4 13.34 -6.77 1.97
C GLY A 4 14.74 -6.75 1.36
N LEU A 5 14.87 -7.16 0.11
CA LEU A 5 16.15 -7.10 -0.64
C LEU A 5 16.43 -5.74 -1.27
N GLY A 6 15.55 -4.75 -1.11
CA GLY A 6 15.71 -3.39 -1.62
C GLY A 6 15.27 -3.18 -3.07
N TYR A 7 14.69 -4.16 -3.74
CA TYR A 7 14.30 -4.02 -5.15
C TYR A 7 13.24 -2.93 -5.38
N THR A 8 12.20 -2.90 -4.55
CA THR A 8 11.18 -1.87 -4.63
C THR A 8 11.76 -0.49 -4.36
N LEU A 9 12.61 -0.35 -3.34
CA LEU A 9 13.29 0.91 -3.04
C LEU A 9 14.15 1.37 -4.21
N ARG A 10 14.91 0.46 -4.84
CA ARG A 10 15.73 0.77 -6.02
C ARG A 10 14.89 1.34 -7.15
N GLN A 11 13.81 0.64 -7.52
CA GLN A 11 12.91 1.09 -8.59
C GLN A 11 12.30 2.46 -8.29
N VAL A 12 11.89 2.69 -7.06
CA VAL A 12 11.36 3.99 -6.61
C VAL A 12 12.41 5.09 -6.79
N LEU A 13 13.65 4.86 -6.35
CA LEU A 13 14.73 5.84 -6.47
C LEU A 13 15.12 6.14 -7.92
N ASP A 14 15.05 5.14 -8.80
CA ASP A 14 15.36 5.28 -10.23
C ASP A 14 14.27 6.07 -10.97
N MET A 15 13.01 5.97 -10.53
CA MET A 15 11.87 6.62 -11.19
C MET A 15 11.58 8.03 -10.68
N LEU A 16 11.97 8.34 -9.44
CA LEU A 16 11.64 9.62 -8.82
C LEU A 16 12.70 10.70 -9.06
N SER A 17 12.24 11.94 -9.04
CA SER A 17 13.11 13.12 -9.08
C SER A 17 14.22 13.05 -8.02
N PRO A 18 15.44 13.56 -8.30
CA PRO A 18 16.55 13.61 -7.35
C PRO A 18 16.22 14.35 -6.03
N TYR A 19 15.21 15.20 -6.06
CA TYR A 19 14.78 15.98 -4.89
C TYR A 19 13.75 15.26 -4.01
N THR A 20 13.25 14.10 -4.44
CA THR A 20 12.23 13.36 -3.70
C THR A 20 12.86 12.59 -2.55
N LYS A 21 12.28 12.69 -1.37
CA LYS A 21 12.68 11.88 -0.19
C LYS A 21 11.85 10.61 -0.13
N VAL A 22 12.49 9.52 0.27
CA VAL A 22 11.88 8.20 0.45
C VAL A 22 12.08 7.75 1.88
N VAL A 23 10.99 7.49 2.58
CA VAL A 23 11.01 6.91 3.93
C VAL A 23 10.70 5.43 3.82
N VAL A 24 11.57 4.58 4.32
CA VAL A 24 11.37 3.14 4.41
C VAL A 24 11.16 2.75 5.85
N SER A 25 10.02 2.11 6.15
CA SER A 25 9.78 1.52 7.45
C SER A 25 10.10 0.03 7.40
N GLU A 26 11.00 -0.42 8.27
CA GLU A 26 11.41 -1.83 8.37
C GLU A 26 11.33 -2.27 9.84
N LEU A 27 10.72 -3.43 10.06
CA LEU A 27 10.52 -3.97 11.40
C LEU A 27 11.78 -4.68 11.92
N MET A 28 12.49 -5.38 11.03
CA MET A 28 13.61 -6.25 11.38
C MET A 28 14.96 -5.55 11.16
N SER A 29 15.69 -5.28 12.22
CA SER A 29 17.03 -4.70 12.14
C SER A 29 18.00 -5.55 11.32
N ALA A 30 17.86 -6.86 11.37
CA ALA A 30 18.68 -7.80 10.58
C ALA A 30 18.55 -7.53 9.07
N VAL A 31 17.34 -7.22 8.57
CA VAL A 31 17.12 -6.90 7.15
C VAL A 31 17.87 -5.64 6.74
N VAL A 32 17.86 -4.61 7.59
CA VAL A 32 18.62 -3.37 7.36
C VAL A 32 20.12 -3.65 7.37
N GLU A 33 20.60 -4.45 8.33
CA GLU A 33 22.02 -4.83 8.38
C GLU A 33 22.46 -5.64 7.16
N TRP A 34 21.65 -6.58 6.69
CA TRP A 34 21.94 -7.36 5.48
C TRP A 34 22.05 -6.45 4.25
N ASN A 35 21.15 -5.48 4.10
CA ASN A 35 21.24 -4.50 3.03
C ASN A 35 22.55 -3.69 3.09
N ARG A 36 23.00 -3.31 4.28
CA ARG A 36 24.26 -2.56 4.45
C ARG A 36 25.50 -3.41 4.20
N LYS A 37 25.52 -4.65 4.74
CA LYS A 37 26.73 -5.47 4.77
C LYS A 37 26.91 -6.35 3.53
N PHE A 38 25.81 -6.88 2.98
CA PHE A 38 25.88 -7.94 1.98
C PHE A 38 25.19 -7.61 0.65
N LEU A 39 24.13 -6.82 0.68
CA LEU A 39 23.32 -6.58 -0.50
C LEU A 39 23.71 -5.33 -1.28
N GLY A 40 24.62 -4.52 -0.77
CA GLY A 40 25.03 -3.25 -1.37
C GLY A 40 25.53 -3.39 -2.81
N GLU A 41 26.27 -4.44 -3.15
CA GLU A 41 26.73 -4.71 -4.50
C GLU A 41 25.60 -5.14 -5.44
N ILE A 42 24.58 -5.81 -4.91
CA ILE A 42 23.43 -6.31 -5.68
C ILE A 42 22.41 -5.22 -5.91
N ASN A 43 22.10 -4.43 -4.88
CA ASN A 43 21.04 -3.43 -4.90
C ASN A 43 21.52 -1.98 -5.09
N GLY A 44 22.83 -1.73 -5.21
CA GLY A 44 23.38 -0.40 -5.49
C GLY A 44 23.57 0.47 -4.26
N ARG A 45 23.79 -0.13 -3.08
CA ARG A 45 24.03 0.59 -1.80
C ARG A 45 22.94 1.61 -1.46
N LEU A 46 21.70 1.20 -1.63
CA LEU A 46 20.50 2.08 -1.52
C LEU A 46 20.42 2.85 -0.21
N LEU A 47 20.91 2.26 0.90
CA LEU A 47 20.84 2.87 2.22
C LEU A 47 21.89 3.96 2.46
N GLU A 48 22.84 4.13 1.54
CA GLU A 48 23.81 5.23 1.53
C GLU A 48 23.28 6.46 0.76
N ASN A 49 22.14 6.30 0.06
CA ASN A 49 21.51 7.40 -0.69
C ASN A 49 20.88 8.41 0.26
N GLU A 50 21.29 9.68 0.19
CA GLU A 50 20.82 10.77 1.04
C GLU A 50 19.32 11.08 0.92
N ARG A 51 18.64 10.56 -0.11
CA ARG A 51 17.20 10.64 -0.26
C ARG A 51 16.45 9.63 0.60
N VAL A 52 17.15 8.61 1.15
CA VAL A 52 16.55 7.49 1.89
C VAL A 52 16.65 7.71 3.39
N GLU A 53 15.51 7.68 4.06
CA GLU A 53 15.40 7.66 5.51
C GLU A 53 14.87 6.29 5.96
N ILE A 54 15.62 5.58 6.80
CA ILE A 54 15.16 4.31 7.39
C ILE A 54 14.51 4.58 8.75
N LYS A 55 13.26 4.16 8.89
CA LYS A 55 12.50 4.14 10.15
C LYS A 55 12.40 2.71 10.66
N MET A 56 13.09 2.43 11.77
CA MET A 56 12.94 1.14 12.44
C MET A 56 11.64 1.06 13.22
N GLY A 57 10.93 -0.05 13.07
CA GLY A 57 9.72 -0.37 13.84
C GLY A 57 8.48 -0.59 13.01
N ASP A 58 7.34 -0.67 13.70
CA ASP A 58 6.04 -0.96 13.10
C ASP A 58 5.56 0.18 12.19
N LEU A 59 5.28 -0.18 10.95
CA LEU A 59 4.83 0.74 9.90
C LEU A 59 3.54 1.47 10.27
N VAL A 60 2.57 0.78 10.87
CA VAL A 60 1.29 1.40 11.27
C VAL A 60 1.53 2.51 12.27
N THR A 61 2.44 2.29 13.22
CA THR A 61 2.83 3.30 14.20
C THR A 61 3.47 4.53 13.54
N HIS A 62 4.32 4.33 12.54
CA HIS A 62 4.94 5.45 11.80
C HIS A 62 3.93 6.23 10.97
N ILE A 63 3.04 5.52 10.27
CA ILE A 63 2.01 6.13 9.42
C ILE A 63 1.00 6.89 10.27
N SER A 64 0.52 6.33 11.39
CA SER A 64 -0.48 6.95 12.27
C SER A 64 -0.04 8.29 12.87
N ARG A 65 1.26 8.52 12.96
CA ARG A 65 1.84 9.80 13.42
C ARG A 65 2.00 10.84 12.31
N SER A 66 1.62 10.49 11.10
CA SER A 66 1.73 11.36 9.91
C SER A 66 0.34 11.85 9.50
N ASN A 67 0.24 13.11 9.09
CA ASN A 67 -0.97 13.70 8.58
C ASN A 67 -0.63 14.49 7.31
N ASN A 68 -1.32 14.22 6.21
CA ASN A 68 -1.17 14.93 4.93
C ASN A 68 0.31 15.11 4.49
N ARG A 69 1.10 14.07 4.66
CA ARG A 69 2.57 14.11 4.52
C ARG A 69 3.08 13.46 3.24
N PHE A 70 2.51 12.33 2.85
CA PHE A 70 3.04 11.49 1.78
C PHE A 70 2.30 11.70 0.47
N ASP A 71 3.05 11.76 -0.63
CA ASP A 71 2.50 11.75 -1.99
C ASP A 71 2.18 10.32 -2.44
N ALA A 72 2.91 9.33 -1.91
CA ALA A 72 2.64 7.92 -2.13
C ALA A 72 3.00 7.10 -0.90
N ILE A 73 2.24 6.01 -0.67
CA ILE A 73 2.56 4.96 0.29
C ILE A 73 2.53 3.63 -0.47
N LEU A 74 3.62 2.87 -0.43
CA LEU A 74 3.73 1.55 -1.05
C LEU A 74 3.81 0.49 0.04
N LEU A 75 2.90 -0.47 0.01
CA LEU A 75 2.87 -1.63 0.90
C LEU A 75 3.28 -2.87 0.11
N ASP A 76 4.57 -3.22 0.24
CA ASP A 76 5.18 -4.40 -0.36
C ASP A 76 5.68 -5.30 0.77
N ILE A 77 4.74 -5.77 1.60
CA ILE A 77 5.00 -6.55 2.81
C ILE A 77 4.37 -7.91 2.64
N ASP A 78 5.18 -8.95 2.73
CA ASP A 78 4.78 -10.36 2.64
C ASP A 78 3.94 -10.67 1.38
N ASN A 79 2.90 -11.48 1.57
CA ASN A 79 1.98 -11.89 0.50
C ASN A 79 0.76 -10.95 0.34
N GLY A 80 0.81 -9.77 0.97
CA GLY A 80 -0.27 -8.80 0.94
C GLY A 80 -1.48 -9.18 1.81
N PRO A 81 -2.67 -8.60 1.54
CA PRO A 81 -3.85 -8.78 2.40
C PRO A 81 -4.36 -10.21 2.53
N SER A 82 -4.09 -11.08 1.57
CA SER A 82 -4.53 -12.50 1.61
C SER A 82 -3.83 -13.31 2.70
N ALA A 83 -2.65 -12.90 3.14
CA ALA A 83 -1.90 -13.51 4.23
C ALA A 83 -2.30 -13.02 5.63
N MET A 84 -3.38 -12.25 5.76
CA MET A 84 -3.81 -11.67 7.04
C MET A 84 -4.18 -12.69 8.12
N ALA A 85 -4.51 -13.93 7.73
CA ALA A 85 -4.92 -14.96 8.70
C ALA A 85 -3.78 -15.37 9.64
N ASP A 86 -2.54 -15.35 9.14
CA ASP A 86 -1.37 -15.93 9.81
C ASP A 86 -0.29 -14.92 10.23
N SER A 87 -0.40 -13.64 9.83
CA SER A 87 0.67 -12.66 10.05
C SER A 87 0.29 -11.55 11.02
N GLY A 88 1.29 -10.99 11.71
CA GLY A 88 1.15 -9.78 12.53
C GLY A 88 0.72 -8.52 11.75
N ASN A 89 0.59 -8.64 10.42
CA ASN A 89 0.20 -7.56 9.50
C ASN A 89 -1.32 -7.30 9.43
N ARG A 90 -2.13 -8.05 10.20
CA ARG A 90 -3.58 -7.86 10.26
C ARG A 90 -3.99 -6.42 10.57
N ARG A 91 -3.24 -5.74 11.43
CA ARG A 91 -3.47 -4.34 11.78
C ARG A 91 -3.20 -3.41 10.60
N LEU A 92 -2.17 -3.68 9.82
CA LEU A 92 -1.81 -2.85 8.66
C LEU A 92 -2.85 -2.89 7.54
N TYR A 93 -3.30 -4.09 7.18
CA TYR A 93 -4.24 -4.29 6.08
C TYR A 93 -5.71 -4.19 6.52
N GLY A 94 -5.98 -4.05 7.81
CA GLY A 94 -7.33 -3.81 8.36
C GLY A 94 -7.75 -2.35 8.28
N TYR A 95 -8.98 -2.09 8.75
CA TYR A 95 -9.59 -0.76 8.70
C TYR A 95 -8.71 0.34 9.31
N GLU A 96 -8.14 0.10 10.49
CA GLU A 96 -7.28 1.07 11.18
C GLU A 96 -6.03 1.43 10.39
N GLY A 97 -5.34 0.44 9.82
CA GLY A 97 -4.13 0.65 9.03
C GLY A 97 -4.43 1.40 7.73
N ILE A 98 -5.52 1.04 7.04
CA ILE A 98 -5.93 1.72 5.81
C ILE A 98 -6.39 3.16 6.10
N GLN A 99 -7.11 3.41 7.19
CA GLN A 99 -7.47 4.77 7.61
C GLN A 99 -6.22 5.59 7.98
N ALA A 100 -5.24 4.99 8.66
CA ALA A 100 -3.97 5.66 8.94
C ALA A 100 -3.24 6.04 7.64
N CYS A 101 -3.18 5.14 6.65
CA CYS A 101 -2.63 5.45 5.33
C CYS A 101 -3.39 6.63 4.67
N ARG A 102 -4.72 6.60 4.73
CA ARG A 102 -5.55 7.66 4.15
C ARG A 102 -5.29 9.03 4.79
N HIS A 103 -5.16 9.10 6.11
CA HIS A 103 -4.83 10.34 6.84
C HIS A 103 -3.41 10.82 6.51
N ALA A 104 -2.46 9.91 6.40
CA ALA A 104 -1.07 10.24 6.12
C ALA A 104 -0.84 10.70 4.67
N LEU A 105 -1.69 10.30 3.73
CA LEU A 105 -1.63 10.71 2.33
C LEU A 105 -2.15 12.13 2.14
N ARG A 106 -1.45 12.88 1.28
CA ARG A 106 -1.94 14.13 0.71
C ARG A 106 -3.23 13.91 -0.08
N GLU A 107 -3.95 14.98 -0.43
CA GLU A 107 -5.23 14.88 -1.14
C GLU A 107 -5.11 14.13 -2.46
N ARG A 108 -4.07 14.42 -3.23
CA ARG A 108 -3.73 13.74 -4.49
C ARG A 108 -2.71 12.62 -4.31
N GLY A 109 -2.58 12.09 -3.10
CA GLY A 109 -1.67 10.99 -2.81
C GLY A 109 -2.28 9.62 -3.14
N SER A 110 -1.41 8.63 -3.34
CA SER A 110 -1.79 7.27 -3.70
C SER A 110 -1.27 6.24 -2.71
N LEU A 111 -2.12 5.25 -2.40
CA LEU A 111 -1.73 4.02 -1.72
C LEU A 111 -1.60 2.91 -2.76
N ALA A 112 -0.45 2.25 -2.83
CA ALA A 112 -0.25 1.06 -3.64
C ALA A 112 -0.02 -0.15 -2.73
N VAL A 113 -0.75 -1.24 -3.00
CA VAL A 113 -0.67 -2.48 -2.21
C VAL A 113 -0.44 -3.65 -3.14
N TRP A 114 0.70 -4.31 -2.96
CA TRP A 114 1.04 -5.52 -3.69
C TRP A 114 0.42 -6.76 -3.03
N ALA A 115 0.02 -7.76 -3.84
CA ALA A 115 -0.50 -9.03 -3.36
C ALA A 115 -0.30 -10.18 -4.34
N THR A 116 -0.23 -11.39 -3.78
CA THR A 116 -0.17 -12.63 -4.56
C THR A 116 -1.51 -13.00 -5.17
N GLU A 117 -2.63 -12.64 -4.52
CA GLU A 117 -3.97 -13.01 -4.90
C GLU A 117 -4.94 -11.83 -4.87
N PRO A 118 -5.99 -11.83 -5.72
CA PRO A 118 -7.02 -10.80 -5.66
C PRO A 118 -7.97 -11.04 -4.47
N SER A 119 -8.38 -9.98 -3.79
CA SER A 119 -9.37 -10.02 -2.72
C SER A 119 -10.46 -8.98 -2.94
N LYS A 120 -11.69 -9.43 -3.16
CA LYS A 120 -12.86 -8.53 -3.25
C LYS A 120 -13.20 -7.91 -1.90
N GLU A 121 -12.90 -8.59 -0.81
CA GLU A 121 -13.10 -8.07 0.55
C GLU A 121 -12.17 -6.90 0.82
N TYR A 122 -10.92 -7.03 0.42
CA TYR A 122 -9.95 -5.96 0.58
C TYR A 122 -10.29 -4.74 -0.31
N GLU A 123 -10.75 -4.96 -1.53
CA GLU A 123 -11.26 -3.87 -2.38
C GLU A 123 -12.41 -3.12 -1.71
N ARG A 124 -13.38 -3.85 -1.13
CA ARG A 124 -14.49 -3.25 -0.38
C ARG A 124 -14.00 -2.48 0.85
N LEU A 125 -13.01 -3.01 1.54
CA LEU A 125 -12.40 -2.33 2.68
C LEU A 125 -11.77 -0.99 2.27
N LEU A 126 -10.97 -0.96 1.21
CA LEU A 126 -10.40 0.28 0.67
C LEU A 126 -11.50 1.29 0.32
N MET A 127 -12.55 0.84 -0.37
CA MET A 127 -13.70 1.68 -0.73
C MET A 127 -14.45 2.19 0.52
N SER A 128 -14.64 1.36 1.55
CA SER A 128 -15.28 1.77 2.80
C SER A 128 -14.45 2.79 3.60
N CYS A 129 -13.14 2.79 3.39
CA CYS A 129 -12.23 3.80 3.91
C CYS A 129 -12.24 5.11 3.09
N GLY A 130 -13.06 5.21 2.02
CA GLY A 130 -13.21 6.42 1.23
C GLY A 130 -12.18 6.59 0.11
N PHE A 131 -11.63 5.50 -0.40
CA PHE A 131 -10.74 5.52 -1.56
C PHE A 131 -11.49 5.17 -2.85
N HIS A 132 -11.09 5.80 -3.95
CA HIS A 132 -11.25 5.28 -5.30
C HIS A 132 -10.18 4.21 -5.50
N VAL A 133 -10.53 3.06 -6.08
CA VAL A 133 -9.64 1.89 -6.15
C VAL A 133 -9.57 1.34 -7.57
N ARG A 134 -8.37 1.04 -8.03
CA ARG A 134 -8.15 0.29 -9.26
C ARG A 134 -7.17 -0.86 -9.02
N ARG A 135 -7.50 -2.03 -9.55
CA ARG A 135 -6.64 -3.21 -9.46
C ARG A 135 -5.94 -3.47 -10.79
N TYR A 136 -4.64 -3.70 -10.70
CA TYR A 136 -3.78 -4.06 -11.82
C TYR A 136 -3.34 -5.51 -11.68
N ARG A 137 -3.35 -6.23 -12.78
CA ARG A 137 -2.77 -7.56 -12.88
C ARG A 137 -1.35 -7.42 -13.46
N VAL A 138 -0.37 -7.91 -12.72
CA VAL A 138 1.03 -7.88 -13.10
C VAL A 138 1.47 -9.31 -13.40
N PRO A 139 2.05 -9.59 -14.58
CA PRO A 139 2.62 -10.89 -14.86
C PRO A 139 3.74 -11.20 -13.87
N ALA A 140 3.72 -12.37 -13.24
CA ALA A 140 4.90 -12.81 -12.52
C ALA A 140 5.99 -13.18 -13.53
N TYR A 141 7.23 -12.81 -13.26
CA TYR A 141 8.35 -13.21 -14.09
C TYR A 141 8.49 -14.73 -14.06
N SER A 142 8.21 -15.38 -15.16
CA SER A 142 8.43 -16.82 -15.32
C SER A 142 9.73 -17.04 -16.08
N GLY A 143 10.79 -17.33 -15.35
CA GLY A 143 12.10 -17.66 -15.93
C GLY A 143 12.17 -19.00 -16.63
N SER A 144 11.10 -19.77 -16.71
CA SER A 144 11.06 -21.09 -17.37
C SER A 144 9.86 -21.21 -18.32
N LYS A 145 10.13 -21.57 -19.58
CA LYS A 145 9.11 -21.99 -20.55
C LYS A 145 8.35 -23.18 -19.96
N GLY A 146 7.07 -23.01 -19.62
CA GLY A 146 6.17 -24.09 -19.19
C GLY A 146 5.53 -23.94 -17.82
N SER A 147 5.95 -23.01 -16.97
CA SER A 147 5.25 -22.71 -15.73
C SER A 147 4.04 -21.81 -16.01
N LYS A 148 2.85 -22.20 -15.51
CA LYS A 148 1.68 -21.31 -15.52
C LYS A 148 2.08 -20.02 -14.82
N SER A 149 2.19 -18.93 -15.56
CA SER A 149 2.54 -17.62 -15.02
C SER A 149 1.52 -17.24 -13.92
N GLN A 150 1.94 -17.33 -12.67
CA GLN A 150 1.13 -16.83 -11.57
C GLN A 150 1.06 -15.32 -11.70
N SER A 151 -0.14 -14.78 -11.81
CA SER A 151 -0.33 -13.33 -11.81
C SER A 151 -0.15 -12.79 -10.40
N ARG A 152 0.36 -11.60 -10.32
CA ARG A 152 0.38 -10.78 -9.11
C ARG A 152 -0.57 -9.62 -9.29
N PHE A 153 -0.94 -8.99 -8.20
CA PHE A 153 -1.92 -7.91 -8.21
C PHE A 153 -1.38 -6.71 -7.46
N VAL A 154 -1.71 -5.53 -7.97
CA VAL A 154 -1.47 -4.26 -7.27
C VAL A 154 -2.79 -3.51 -7.22
N TRP A 155 -3.23 -3.17 -6.02
CA TRP A 155 -4.28 -2.17 -5.85
C TRP A 155 -3.63 -0.80 -5.76
N VAL A 156 -4.14 0.12 -6.54
CA VAL A 156 -3.85 1.54 -6.38
C VAL A 156 -5.11 2.23 -5.91
N ALA A 157 -5.00 2.94 -4.82
CA ALA A 157 -6.10 3.64 -4.16
C ALA A 157 -5.74 5.10 -3.93
N SER A 158 -6.67 6.03 -4.21
CA SER A 158 -6.50 7.47 -4.00
C SER A 158 -7.78 8.11 -3.52
N LYS A 159 -7.69 9.24 -2.84
CA LYS A 159 -8.84 10.10 -2.52
C LYS A 159 -9.40 10.77 -3.78
N ASP A 160 -8.57 10.99 -4.79
CA ASP A 160 -8.89 11.59 -6.08
C ASP A 160 -8.79 10.52 -7.18
N GLU A 161 -9.94 10.24 -7.86
CA GLU A 161 -9.99 9.25 -8.94
C GLU A 161 -9.06 9.59 -10.12
N ALA A 162 -8.88 10.88 -10.40
CA ALA A 162 -8.03 11.33 -11.49
C ALA A 162 -6.55 10.97 -11.35
N ILE A 163 -6.13 10.57 -10.13
CA ILE A 163 -4.75 10.14 -9.84
C ILE A 163 -4.53 8.66 -10.17
N LEU A 164 -5.60 7.87 -10.29
CA LEU A 164 -5.47 6.45 -10.58
C LEU A 164 -4.83 6.25 -11.97
N PRO A 165 -3.71 5.51 -12.09
CA PRO A 165 -3.05 5.30 -13.36
C PRO A 165 -3.99 4.69 -14.41
N PRO A 166 -3.81 4.96 -15.70
CA PRO A 166 -4.59 4.34 -16.77
C PRO A 166 -4.34 2.82 -16.82
N GLY A 167 -5.26 2.09 -17.45
CA GLY A 167 -5.20 0.63 -17.52
C GLY A 167 -5.78 -0.04 -16.27
N GLY A 168 -5.56 -1.35 -16.12
CA GLY A 168 -6.19 -2.12 -15.05
C GLY A 168 -7.68 -2.37 -15.28
N GLY A 169 -8.42 -2.74 -14.23
CA GLY A 169 -9.87 -2.85 -14.24
C GLY A 169 -10.57 -1.51 -14.14
N GLU A 170 -11.90 -1.51 -14.25
CA GLU A 170 -12.70 -0.30 -14.01
C GLU A 170 -12.47 0.25 -12.59
N PRO A 171 -12.38 1.58 -12.42
CA PRO A 171 -12.28 2.21 -11.11
C PRO A 171 -13.51 1.86 -10.25
N ARG A 172 -13.28 1.56 -8.98
CA ARG A 172 -14.33 1.37 -7.99
C ARG A 172 -14.43 2.60 -7.12
N LEU A 173 -15.63 3.11 -6.98
CA LEU A 173 -15.91 4.33 -6.21
C LEU A 173 -15.92 4.05 -4.70
N PRO A 174 -15.63 5.05 -3.86
CA PRO A 174 -15.82 4.95 -2.42
C PRO A 174 -17.25 4.57 -2.08
N LEU A 175 -17.43 3.72 -1.07
CA LEU A 175 -18.75 3.44 -0.55
C LEU A 175 -19.28 4.68 0.18
N GLN A 176 -20.43 5.18 -0.27
CA GLN A 176 -21.12 6.25 0.44
C GLN A 176 -21.60 5.67 1.79
N ASN A 177 -21.23 6.30 2.89
CA ASN A 177 -21.88 6.04 4.16
C ASN A 177 -23.34 6.51 4.01
N GLU A 178 -24.26 5.58 3.82
CA GLU A 178 -25.66 5.88 4.01
C GLU A 178 -25.82 6.35 5.46
N SER A 179 -25.92 7.67 5.64
CA SER A 179 -26.36 8.26 6.89
C SER A 179 -27.71 7.58 7.19
N LYS A 180 -27.78 6.82 8.27
CA LYS A 180 -29.04 6.28 8.80
C LYS A 180 -29.96 7.45 9.10
N GLY A 181 -30.61 7.96 8.05
CA GLY A 181 -31.70 8.90 8.15
C GLY A 181 -32.81 8.23 8.93
N SER A 182 -32.98 8.65 10.16
CA SER A 182 -34.07 8.32 11.05
C SER A 182 -35.41 8.58 10.35
N ARG A 183 -35.99 7.57 9.69
CA ARG A 183 -37.40 7.59 9.32
C ARG A 183 -38.23 7.36 10.60
N ARG A 184 -38.43 8.42 11.37
CA ARG A 184 -39.57 8.47 12.31
C ARG A 184 -40.86 8.56 11.46
N ARG A 185 -41.59 7.44 11.39
CA ARG A 185 -42.97 7.44 10.93
C ARG A 185 -43.82 8.25 11.92
N PRO A 186 -44.70 9.16 11.45
CA PRO A 186 -45.68 9.78 12.34
C PRO A 186 -46.64 8.68 12.85
N ARG A 187 -46.86 8.64 14.16
CA ARG A 187 -47.97 7.88 14.74
C ARG A 187 -49.26 8.66 14.43
N GLU A 188 -50.10 8.13 13.58
CA GLU A 188 -51.50 8.53 13.52
C GLU A 188 -52.18 8.12 14.81
N ARG A 189 -52.76 9.10 15.45
CA ARG A 189 -53.72 8.90 16.57
C ARG A 189 -55.12 8.80 15.95
N ASN A 190 -55.78 7.69 16.23
CA ASN A 190 -57.24 7.63 16.34
C ASN A 190 -57.58 7.66 17.83
#